data_fcd37356bf9773bf1d46e7e5bd98d0f3
#
_entry.id   fcd37356bf9773bf1d46e7e5bd98d0f3
#
_cell.length_a   1.000
_cell.length_b   1.000
_cell.length_c   1.000
_cell.angle_alpha   90.00
_cell.angle_beta   90.00
_cell.angle_gamma   90.00
#
_symmetry.space_group_name_H-M   'P 1'
#
loop_
_entity.id
_entity.type
_entity.pdbx_description
1 polymer ?
#
loop_
_entity_poly.entity_id
_entity_poly.type
_entity_poly.pdbx_seq_one_letter_code
_entity_poly.pdbx_strand_id
1 'polypeptide(L)'
;EVMEICDRYTVLRDGVMVSEGYVRDVTTDLLARDMVGHDVRNEPLNRSVKLGDEVLRLEDLTQEPHYRHISLSVRGGEVLGVTGLLGDGRSEIFRTVFGDTGKYQGNIIVNGKSVQMHSTQQALALGIGYVPRNRKENGIIKDMNILENGSIVTLPRLTHRGLIDRKAQREEFDRQRQELHIKMGPPEDPIPSLSGGNQ
;
A
#
# COMPACT_ATOMS: atom_id res chain seq x y z
N GLU A 1 9.85 20.28 10.86
CA GLU A 1 10.18 21.29 9.82
C GLU A 1 9.42 22.60 10.05
N VAL A 2 8.06 22.69 9.97
CA VAL A 2 7.30 23.95 10.17
C VAL A 2 7.67 24.61 11.50
N MET A 3 7.73 23.84 12.59
CA MET A 3 8.08 24.31 13.94
C MET A 3 9.53 24.82 14.06
N GLU A 4 10.39 24.48 13.12
CA GLU A 4 11.84 24.78 13.18
C GLU A 4 12.23 25.95 12.29
N ILE A 5 11.51 26.15 11.18
CA ILE A 5 11.92 27.08 10.13
C ILE A 5 10.93 28.20 9.86
N CYS A 6 9.69 28.10 10.37
CA CYS A 6 8.65 29.07 10.09
C CYS A 6 8.35 29.97 11.31
N ASP A 7 8.03 31.26 11.05
CA ASP A 7 7.56 32.19 12.09
C ASP A 7 6.04 32.14 12.28
N ARG A 8 5.31 31.91 11.19
CA ARG A 8 3.85 31.85 11.17
C ARG A 8 3.36 30.62 10.41
N TYR A 9 2.15 30.21 10.71
CA TYR A 9 1.48 29.11 10.01
C TYR A 9 0.06 29.51 9.61
N THR A 10 -0.45 28.86 8.58
CA THR A 10 -1.88 28.85 8.20
C THR A 10 -2.25 27.42 7.82
N VAL A 11 -3.28 26.87 8.44
CA VAL A 11 -3.79 25.54 8.11
C VAL A 11 -4.98 25.65 7.19
N LEU A 12 -4.88 24.96 6.06
CA LEU A 12 -5.97 24.79 5.10
C LEU A 12 -6.45 23.35 5.11
N ARG A 13 -7.76 23.13 5.15
CA ARG A 13 -8.38 21.82 5.03
C ARG A 13 -9.60 21.91 4.12
N ASP A 14 -9.65 21.06 3.10
CA ASP A 14 -10.74 21.01 2.10
C ASP A 14 -11.00 22.40 1.43
N GLY A 15 -9.94 23.17 1.21
CA GLY A 15 -10.00 24.52 0.61
C GLY A 15 -10.44 25.64 1.55
N VAL A 16 -10.64 25.36 2.83
CA VAL A 16 -11.05 26.33 3.84
C VAL A 16 -9.92 26.55 4.84
N MET A 17 -9.69 27.82 5.24
CA MET A 17 -8.77 28.16 6.32
C MET A 17 -9.34 27.71 7.66
N VAL A 18 -8.61 26.87 8.38
CA VAL A 18 -9.02 26.29 9.68
C VAL A 18 -8.41 27.08 10.84
N SER A 19 -7.12 27.37 10.75
CA SER A 19 -6.41 28.14 11.79
C SER A 19 -5.21 28.89 11.20
N GLU A 20 -4.79 29.95 11.88
CA GLU A 20 -3.55 30.68 11.59
C GLU A 20 -2.96 31.24 12.90
N GLY A 21 -1.65 31.51 12.87
CA GLY A 21 -0.99 32.09 14.05
C GLY A 21 0.52 32.11 13.96
N TYR A 22 1.16 32.36 15.08
CA TYR A 22 2.61 32.25 15.22
C TYR A 22 2.99 30.82 15.64
N VAL A 23 4.04 30.30 15.05
CA VAL A 23 4.52 28.93 15.33
C VAL A 23 4.90 28.76 16.81
N ARG A 24 5.44 29.79 17.46
CA ARG A 24 5.80 29.78 18.90
C ARG A 24 4.60 29.55 19.83
N ASP A 25 3.36 29.82 19.38
CA ASP A 25 2.15 29.78 20.19
C ASP A 25 1.32 28.52 19.94
N VAL A 26 1.82 27.57 19.12
CA VAL A 26 1.11 26.35 18.74
C VAL A 26 1.97 25.11 19.00
N THR A 27 1.34 23.96 19.23
CA THR A 27 2.01 22.67 19.36
C THR A 27 1.88 21.86 18.07
N THR A 28 2.79 20.91 17.85
CA THR A 28 2.74 19.97 16.71
C THR A 28 1.42 19.20 16.70
N ASP A 29 0.92 18.78 17.86
CA ASP A 29 -0.32 18.00 17.97
C ASP A 29 -1.55 18.84 17.59
N LEU A 30 -1.56 20.13 17.98
CA LEU A 30 -2.64 21.04 17.59
C LEU A 30 -2.64 21.27 16.07
N LEU A 31 -1.48 21.52 15.48
CA LEU A 31 -1.36 21.63 14.01
C LEU A 31 -1.83 20.35 13.30
N ALA A 32 -1.40 19.19 13.76
CA ALA A 32 -1.79 17.91 13.19
C ALA A 32 -3.31 17.71 13.29
N ARG A 33 -3.92 18.03 14.44
CA ARG A 33 -5.37 17.97 14.63
C ARG A 33 -6.10 18.91 13.68
N ASP A 34 -5.66 20.14 13.53
CA ASP A 34 -6.28 21.13 12.65
C ASP A 34 -6.20 20.70 11.17
N MET A 35 -5.08 20.07 10.76
CA MET A 35 -4.91 19.52 9.40
C MET A 35 -5.84 18.33 9.13
N VAL A 36 -6.00 17.41 10.09
CA VAL A 36 -6.74 16.14 9.89
C VAL A 36 -8.21 16.28 10.30
N GLY A 37 -8.53 17.18 11.25
CA GLY A 37 -9.88 17.42 11.74
C GLY A 37 -10.30 16.56 12.93
N HIS A 38 -9.43 15.72 13.43
CA HIS A 38 -9.61 14.92 14.63
C HIS A 38 -8.25 14.72 15.34
N ASP A 39 -8.27 14.30 16.57
CA ASP A 39 -7.05 14.02 17.31
C ASP A 39 -6.25 12.91 16.62
N VAL A 40 -5.01 13.23 16.27
CA VAL A 40 -4.07 12.25 15.73
C VAL A 40 -3.56 11.41 16.90
N ARG A 41 -3.91 10.14 16.93
CA ARG A 41 -3.38 9.22 17.94
C ARG A 41 -1.91 8.99 17.67
N ASN A 42 -1.04 9.61 18.46
CA ASN A 42 0.39 9.34 18.50
C ASN A 42 0.72 8.13 19.39
N GLU A 43 -0.30 7.39 19.85
CA GLU A 43 -0.06 6.19 20.64
C GLU A 43 0.56 5.10 19.75
N PRO A 44 1.65 4.47 20.20
CA PRO A 44 2.19 3.30 19.52
C PRO A 44 1.07 2.26 19.37
N LEU A 45 0.88 1.74 18.17
CA LEU A 45 -0.04 0.63 17.95
C LEU A 45 0.34 -0.50 18.91
N ASN A 46 -0.41 -0.63 20.01
CA ASN A 46 -0.19 -1.70 20.99
C ASN A 46 -0.62 -3.03 20.36
N ARG A 47 0.28 -3.62 19.57
CA ARG A 47 0.05 -4.89 18.88
C ARG A 47 0.40 -6.02 19.83
N SER A 48 -0.57 -6.55 20.53
CA SER A 48 -0.47 -7.83 21.25
C SER A 48 -0.64 -9.03 20.30
N VAL A 49 -0.04 -8.99 19.12
CA VAL A 49 -0.13 -10.08 18.16
C VAL A 49 0.94 -11.11 18.48
N LYS A 50 0.53 -12.32 18.81
CA LYS A 50 1.45 -13.46 18.92
C LYS A 50 2.00 -13.78 17.53
N LEU A 51 3.31 -13.70 17.35
CA LEU A 51 3.94 -14.07 16.08
C LEU A 51 3.76 -15.57 15.80
N GLY A 52 3.34 -15.85 14.58
CA GLY A 52 3.18 -17.19 14.05
C GLY A 52 4.47 -17.78 13.48
N ASP A 53 4.32 -18.81 12.64
CA ASP A 53 5.42 -19.39 11.90
C ASP A 53 5.98 -18.44 10.83
N GLU A 54 7.17 -18.74 10.33
CA GLU A 54 7.78 -18.01 9.21
C GLU A 54 6.95 -18.21 7.93
N VAL A 55 6.51 -17.11 7.34
CA VAL A 55 5.68 -17.13 6.12
C VAL A 55 6.45 -16.72 4.86
N LEU A 56 7.51 -15.93 5.02
CA LEU A 56 8.39 -15.51 3.94
C LEU A 56 9.83 -15.51 4.43
N ARG A 57 10.76 -16.06 3.64
CA ARG A 57 12.20 -15.90 3.84
C ARG A 57 12.89 -15.69 2.50
N LEU A 58 13.79 -14.72 2.48
CA LEU A 58 14.71 -14.47 1.39
C LEU A 58 16.10 -14.90 1.83
N GLU A 59 16.81 -15.66 1.00
CA GLU A 59 18.15 -16.12 1.25
C GLU A 59 19.07 -15.69 0.11
N ASP A 60 20.01 -14.83 0.43
CA ASP A 60 21.06 -14.33 -0.48
C ASP A 60 20.50 -13.79 -1.80
N LEU A 61 19.34 -13.12 -1.73
CA LEU A 61 18.66 -12.62 -2.92
C LEU A 61 19.47 -11.49 -3.56
N THR A 62 19.75 -11.65 -4.87
CA THR A 62 20.56 -10.71 -5.63
C THR A 62 19.94 -10.47 -7.00
N GLN A 63 19.80 -9.20 -7.39
CA GLN A 63 19.41 -8.78 -8.72
C GLN A 63 20.21 -7.54 -9.15
N GLU A 64 21.21 -7.76 -9.95
CA GLU A 64 22.03 -6.70 -10.50
C GLU A 64 21.26 -5.80 -11.47
N PRO A 65 21.48 -4.49 -11.49
CA PRO A 65 22.37 -3.71 -10.60
C PRO A 65 21.69 -3.20 -9.33
N HIS A 66 20.48 -3.66 -8.99
CA HIS A 66 19.58 -3.03 -8.03
C HIS A 66 19.89 -3.35 -6.57
N TYR A 67 20.16 -4.63 -6.27
CA TYR A 67 20.47 -5.07 -4.90
C TYR A 67 21.29 -6.37 -4.90
N ARG A 68 22.02 -6.62 -3.79
CA ARG A 68 22.89 -7.79 -3.62
C ARG A 68 22.78 -8.36 -2.21
N HIS A 69 22.85 -9.69 -2.12
CA HIS A 69 23.00 -10.44 -0.86
C HIS A 69 21.94 -10.10 0.20
N ILE A 70 20.68 -9.94 -0.21
CA ILE A 70 19.58 -9.63 0.70
C ILE A 70 19.05 -10.91 1.33
N SER A 71 19.09 -10.94 2.66
CA SER A 71 18.49 -12.00 3.47
C SER A 71 17.60 -11.39 4.54
N LEU A 72 16.37 -11.82 4.62
CA LEU A 72 15.39 -11.41 5.63
C LEU A 72 14.32 -12.49 5.79
N SER A 73 13.60 -12.44 6.90
CA SER A 73 12.43 -13.28 7.10
C SER A 73 11.27 -12.49 7.69
N VAL A 74 10.05 -12.98 7.47
CA VAL A 74 8.81 -12.42 8.01
C VAL A 74 7.96 -13.54 8.56
N ARG A 75 7.42 -13.36 9.77
CA ARG A 75 6.55 -14.32 10.46
C ARG A 75 5.08 -13.92 10.34
N GLY A 76 4.20 -14.87 10.51
CA GLY A 76 2.76 -14.60 10.57
C GLY A 76 2.43 -13.54 11.63
N GLY A 77 1.66 -12.52 11.28
CA GLY A 77 1.33 -11.39 12.16
C GLY A 77 2.42 -10.35 12.35
N GLU A 78 3.62 -10.54 11.78
CA GLU A 78 4.71 -9.58 11.85
C GLU A 78 4.52 -8.41 10.87
N VAL A 79 5.01 -7.24 11.26
CA VAL A 79 5.21 -6.10 10.36
C VAL A 79 6.70 -5.77 10.34
N LEU A 80 7.35 -6.17 9.26
CA LEU A 80 8.76 -5.85 9.03
C LEU A 80 8.89 -4.50 8.33
N GLY A 81 9.56 -3.54 8.96
CA GLY A 81 9.90 -2.25 8.36
C GLY A 81 11.20 -2.35 7.57
N VAL A 82 11.16 -1.98 6.28
CA VAL A 82 12.36 -1.86 5.42
C VAL A 82 12.52 -0.42 5.01
N THR A 83 13.64 0.19 5.39
CA THR A 83 13.94 1.60 5.14
C THR A 83 15.29 1.78 4.45
N GLY A 84 15.49 2.92 3.80
CA GLY A 84 16.72 3.27 3.11
C GLY A 84 16.55 4.55 2.28
N LEU A 85 17.61 4.99 1.63
CA LEU A 85 17.61 6.17 0.77
C LEU A 85 16.89 5.90 -0.56
N LEU A 86 16.57 6.96 -1.28
CA LEU A 86 15.98 6.83 -2.62
C LEU A 86 16.99 6.12 -3.56
N GLY A 87 16.52 5.05 -4.24
CA GLY A 87 17.37 4.24 -5.14
C GLY A 87 18.15 3.12 -4.45
N ASP A 88 17.81 2.77 -3.21
CA ASP A 88 18.47 1.71 -2.42
C ASP A 88 18.08 0.27 -2.82
N GLY A 89 17.22 0.09 -3.81
CA GLY A 89 16.82 -1.23 -4.32
C GLY A 89 15.67 -1.90 -3.59
N ARG A 90 15.14 -1.32 -2.49
CA ARG A 90 14.03 -1.94 -1.72
C ARG A 90 12.77 -2.15 -2.54
N SER A 91 12.44 -1.24 -3.45
CA SER A 91 11.28 -1.40 -4.33
C SER A 91 11.45 -2.61 -5.26
N GLU A 92 12.66 -2.80 -5.76
CA GLU A 92 13.03 -3.89 -6.64
C GLU A 92 13.00 -5.24 -5.92
N ILE A 93 13.41 -5.28 -4.63
CA ILE A 93 13.28 -6.49 -3.80
C ILE A 93 11.82 -6.93 -3.71
N PHE A 94 10.90 -6.00 -3.37
CA PHE A 94 9.48 -6.33 -3.26
C PHE A 94 8.86 -6.71 -4.61
N ARG A 95 9.26 -6.07 -5.71
CA ARG A 95 8.85 -6.45 -7.05
C ARG A 95 9.36 -7.84 -7.43
N THR A 96 10.59 -8.20 -7.02
CA THR A 96 11.13 -9.54 -7.24
C THR A 96 10.30 -10.58 -6.49
N VAL A 97 9.98 -10.34 -5.22
CA VAL A 97 9.13 -11.23 -4.42
C VAL A 97 7.72 -11.35 -5.01
N PHE A 98 7.22 -10.28 -5.63
CA PHE A 98 5.92 -10.28 -6.31
C PHE A 98 5.97 -10.87 -7.74
N GLY A 99 7.16 -11.20 -8.26
CA GLY A 99 7.30 -11.79 -9.60
C GLY A 99 7.15 -10.79 -10.76
N ASP A 100 7.34 -9.50 -10.47
CA ASP A 100 7.28 -8.38 -11.44
C ASP A 100 8.68 -7.90 -11.85
N THR A 101 9.66 -8.78 -11.83
CA THR A 101 11.03 -8.50 -12.30
C THR A 101 11.60 -9.63 -13.13
N GLY A 102 12.77 -9.40 -13.70
CA GLY A 102 13.51 -10.41 -14.45
C GLY A 102 14.22 -11.44 -13.56
N LYS A 103 15.31 -12.01 -14.08
CA LYS A 103 16.09 -13.03 -13.38
C LYS A 103 16.75 -12.46 -12.12
N TYR A 104 16.79 -13.26 -11.09
CA TYR A 104 17.48 -13.01 -9.82
C TYR A 104 18.26 -14.27 -9.39
N GLN A 105 19.15 -14.12 -8.41
CA GLN A 105 19.88 -15.21 -7.76
C GLN A 105 19.42 -15.29 -6.29
N GLY A 106 19.68 -16.43 -5.64
CA GLY A 106 19.24 -16.69 -4.28
C GLY A 106 17.89 -17.39 -4.22
N ASN A 107 17.33 -17.53 -3.03
CA ASN A 107 16.10 -18.27 -2.78
C ASN A 107 15.00 -17.40 -2.19
N ILE A 108 13.77 -17.61 -2.65
CA ILE A 108 12.55 -17.12 -2.04
C ILE A 108 11.82 -18.33 -1.46
N ILE A 109 11.51 -18.30 -0.17
CA ILE A 109 10.84 -19.39 0.54
C ILE A 109 9.52 -18.82 1.08
N VAL A 110 8.42 -19.44 0.66
CA VAL A 110 7.06 -19.06 1.06
C VAL A 110 6.42 -20.23 1.80
N ASN A 111 5.99 -20.00 3.03
CA ASN A 111 5.42 -21.03 3.90
C ASN A 111 6.27 -22.32 3.94
N GLY A 112 7.59 -22.15 4.10
CA GLY A 112 8.57 -23.24 4.19
C GLY A 112 8.91 -23.93 2.86
N LYS A 113 8.38 -23.48 1.72
CA LYS A 113 8.67 -24.06 0.40
C LYS A 113 9.49 -23.09 -0.44
N SER A 114 10.60 -23.54 -0.97
CA SER A 114 11.40 -22.79 -1.95
C SER A 114 10.61 -22.63 -3.25
N VAL A 115 10.53 -21.41 -3.75
CA VAL A 115 9.81 -21.07 -4.97
C VAL A 115 10.69 -20.22 -5.91
N GLN A 116 10.58 -20.50 -7.20
CA GLN A 116 11.11 -19.59 -8.22
C GLN A 116 9.97 -18.69 -8.69
N MET A 117 10.10 -17.39 -8.41
CA MET A 117 9.07 -16.43 -8.73
C MET A 117 9.20 -15.99 -10.19
N HIS A 118 8.18 -16.24 -11.01
CA HIS A 118 8.20 -15.98 -12.44
C HIS A 118 7.07 -15.07 -12.91
N SER A 119 6.05 -14.85 -12.10
CA SER A 119 4.91 -14.00 -12.47
C SER A 119 4.14 -13.51 -11.26
N THR A 120 3.44 -12.39 -11.44
CA THR A 120 2.55 -11.82 -10.43
C THR A 120 1.37 -12.74 -10.10
N GLN A 121 0.89 -13.52 -11.08
CA GLN A 121 -0.17 -14.52 -10.87
C GLN A 121 0.28 -15.63 -9.93
N GLN A 122 1.54 -16.05 -10.04
CA GLN A 122 2.12 -17.04 -9.11
C GLN A 122 2.21 -16.47 -7.68
N ALA A 123 2.65 -15.22 -7.54
CA ALA A 123 2.70 -14.54 -6.25
C ALA A 123 1.31 -14.45 -5.60
N LEU A 124 0.30 -14.04 -6.36
CA LEU A 124 -1.09 -13.99 -5.89
C LEU A 124 -1.61 -15.37 -5.48
N ALA A 125 -1.30 -16.42 -6.23
CA ALA A 125 -1.67 -17.79 -5.89
C ALA A 125 -1.00 -18.31 -4.59
N LEU A 126 0.17 -17.76 -4.25
CA LEU A 126 0.88 -18.02 -3.01
C LEU A 126 0.41 -17.13 -1.84
N GLY A 127 -0.56 -16.24 -2.07
CA GLY A 127 -1.09 -15.33 -1.06
C GLY A 127 -0.27 -14.05 -0.86
N ILE A 128 0.63 -13.71 -1.79
CA ILE A 128 1.43 -12.50 -1.74
C ILE A 128 0.70 -11.39 -2.49
N GLY A 129 0.37 -10.30 -1.79
CA GLY A 129 -0.13 -9.05 -2.39
C GLY A 129 0.96 -7.99 -2.44
N TYR A 130 0.87 -7.07 -3.39
CA TYR A 130 1.80 -5.96 -3.54
C TYR A 130 1.07 -4.63 -3.76
N VAL A 131 1.42 -3.63 -2.96
CA VAL A 131 0.95 -2.26 -3.13
C VAL A 131 2.13 -1.41 -3.61
N PRO A 132 2.11 -0.93 -4.86
CA PRO A 132 3.23 -0.19 -5.42
C PRO A 132 3.39 1.20 -4.79
N ARG A 133 4.62 1.65 -4.61
CA ARG A 133 4.94 2.99 -4.12
C ARG A 133 4.36 4.10 -5.01
N ASN A 134 4.50 3.94 -6.32
CA ASN A 134 3.93 4.87 -7.31
C ASN A 134 2.60 4.34 -7.84
N ARG A 135 1.52 4.61 -7.08
CA ARG A 135 0.18 4.15 -7.46
C ARG A 135 -0.30 4.70 -8.79
N LYS A 136 0.05 5.96 -9.14
CA LYS A 136 -0.41 6.60 -10.38
C LYS A 136 0.12 5.92 -11.65
N GLU A 137 1.28 5.29 -11.55
CA GLU A 137 1.90 4.60 -12.68
C GLU A 137 1.69 3.09 -12.63
N ASN A 138 1.71 2.51 -11.43
CA ASN A 138 1.79 1.07 -11.26
C ASN A 138 0.63 0.46 -10.47
N GLY A 139 -0.26 1.28 -9.89
CA GLY A 139 -1.34 0.81 -9.02
C GLY A 139 -2.73 1.04 -9.55
N ILE A 140 -2.91 1.90 -10.58
CA ILE A 140 -4.21 2.20 -11.17
C ILE A 140 -4.17 2.12 -12.69
N ILE A 141 -5.29 1.73 -13.29
CA ILE A 141 -5.51 1.76 -14.75
C ILE A 141 -6.36 3.00 -15.03
N LYS A 142 -5.75 4.03 -15.60
CA LYS A 142 -6.32 5.38 -15.73
C LYS A 142 -7.60 5.44 -16.55
N ASP A 143 -7.73 4.56 -17.53
CA ASP A 143 -8.87 4.51 -18.45
C ASP A 143 -10.05 3.67 -17.92
N MET A 144 -9.88 3.07 -16.73
CA MET A 144 -10.93 2.32 -16.04
C MET A 144 -11.59 3.17 -14.96
N ASN A 145 -12.86 2.86 -14.66
CA ASN A 145 -13.59 3.49 -13.57
C ASN A 145 -13.16 2.95 -12.19
N ILE A 146 -13.74 3.51 -11.13
CA ILE A 146 -13.40 3.16 -9.75
C ILE A 146 -13.73 1.68 -9.46
N LEU A 147 -14.92 1.21 -9.86
CA LEU A 147 -15.36 -0.18 -9.67
C LEU A 147 -14.41 -1.16 -10.38
N GLU A 148 -14.05 -0.87 -11.62
CA GLU A 148 -13.15 -1.71 -12.41
C GLU A 148 -11.76 -1.80 -11.80
N ASN A 149 -11.18 -0.66 -11.38
CA ASN A 149 -9.90 -0.64 -10.67
C ASN A 149 -9.96 -1.41 -9.35
N GLY A 150 -10.99 -1.17 -8.53
CA GLY A 150 -11.15 -1.79 -7.22
C GLY A 150 -11.40 -3.30 -7.25
N SER A 151 -11.86 -3.83 -8.38
CA SER A 151 -12.19 -5.26 -8.50
C SER A 151 -11.24 -6.06 -9.38
N ILE A 152 -10.30 -5.42 -10.09
CA ILE A 152 -9.48 -6.10 -11.12
C ILE A 152 -8.72 -7.32 -10.58
N VAL A 153 -8.18 -7.24 -9.38
CA VAL A 153 -7.42 -8.34 -8.74
C VAL A 153 -8.33 -9.50 -8.37
N THR A 154 -9.59 -9.23 -8.08
CA THR A 154 -10.57 -10.24 -7.67
C THR A 154 -11.38 -10.82 -8.85
N LEU A 155 -11.29 -10.23 -10.04
CA LEU A 155 -12.01 -10.69 -11.24
C LEU A 155 -11.93 -12.19 -11.51
N PRO A 156 -10.78 -12.88 -11.36
CA PRO A 156 -10.72 -14.33 -11.56
C PRO A 156 -11.68 -15.12 -10.68
N ARG A 157 -11.96 -14.64 -9.46
CA ARG A 157 -12.91 -15.26 -8.52
C ARG A 157 -14.38 -14.93 -8.85
N LEU A 158 -14.60 -13.83 -9.56
CA LEU A 158 -15.90 -13.28 -9.92
C LEU A 158 -16.30 -13.66 -11.35
N THR A 159 -15.48 -14.47 -12.03
CA THR A 159 -15.69 -14.85 -13.42
C THR A 159 -16.14 -16.31 -13.51
N HIS A 160 -17.31 -16.55 -14.12
CA HIS A 160 -17.84 -17.88 -14.38
C HIS A 160 -18.00 -18.09 -15.89
N ARG A 161 -17.37 -19.14 -16.45
CA ARG A 161 -17.40 -19.46 -17.88
C ARG A 161 -17.03 -18.29 -18.80
N GLY A 162 -16.07 -17.45 -18.35
CA GLY A 162 -15.60 -16.27 -19.10
C GLY A 162 -16.48 -15.02 -18.95
N LEU A 163 -17.55 -15.06 -18.16
CA LEU A 163 -18.41 -13.91 -17.91
C LEU A 163 -18.25 -13.45 -16.47
N ILE A 164 -18.15 -12.13 -16.28
CA ILE A 164 -18.07 -11.50 -14.96
C ILE A 164 -19.46 -11.47 -14.33
N ASP A 165 -19.60 -11.98 -13.13
CA ASP A 165 -20.77 -11.77 -12.29
C ASP A 165 -20.78 -10.32 -11.78
N ARG A 166 -21.53 -9.46 -12.46
CA ARG A 166 -21.61 -8.03 -12.15
C ARG A 166 -22.21 -7.75 -10.78
N LYS A 167 -23.11 -8.60 -10.30
CA LYS A 167 -23.72 -8.46 -8.98
C LYS A 167 -22.70 -8.76 -7.89
N ALA A 168 -22.03 -9.90 -7.99
CA ALA A 168 -20.96 -10.28 -7.05
C ALA A 168 -19.80 -9.27 -7.06
N GLN A 169 -19.42 -8.73 -8.22
CA GLN A 169 -18.43 -7.68 -8.37
C GLN A 169 -18.82 -6.44 -7.56
N ARG A 170 -20.07 -5.99 -7.67
CA ARG A 170 -20.56 -4.81 -6.95
C ARG A 170 -20.61 -5.04 -5.44
N GLU A 171 -21.14 -6.18 -5.00
CA GLU A 171 -21.22 -6.53 -3.58
C GLU A 171 -19.83 -6.61 -2.92
N GLU A 172 -18.86 -7.22 -3.59
CA GLU A 172 -17.47 -7.31 -3.10
C GLU A 172 -16.82 -5.92 -3.03
N PHE A 173 -17.00 -5.09 -4.04
CA PHE A 173 -16.50 -3.73 -4.06
C PHE A 173 -17.11 -2.86 -2.94
N ASP A 174 -18.43 -2.92 -2.75
CA ASP A 174 -19.11 -2.15 -1.71
C ASP A 174 -18.67 -2.57 -0.30
N ARG A 175 -18.39 -3.86 -0.10
CA ARG A 175 -17.80 -4.36 1.15
C ARG A 175 -16.42 -3.74 1.40
N GLN A 176 -15.52 -3.79 0.42
CA GLN A 176 -14.17 -3.21 0.53
C GLN A 176 -14.23 -1.70 0.75
N ARG A 177 -15.10 -0.99 0.04
CA ARG A 177 -15.33 0.45 0.22
C ARG A 177 -15.70 0.79 1.66
N GLN A 178 -16.58 0.01 2.28
CA GLN A 178 -17.00 0.22 3.67
C GLN A 178 -15.87 -0.09 4.66
N GLU A 179 -15.17 -1.22 4.49
CA GLU A 179 -14.06 -1.65 5.36
C GLU A 179 -12.90 -0.64 5.34
N LEU A 180 -12.59 -0.07 4.18
CA LEU A 180 -11.50 0.88 3.99
C LEU A 180 -11.93 2.34 4.14
N HIS A 181 -13.23 2.61 4.42
CA HIS A 181 -13.80 3.96 4.55
C HIS A 181 -13.51 4.88 3.34
N ILE A 182 -13.56 4.32 2.11
CA ILE A 182 -13.24 5.06 0.88
C ILE A 182 -14.32 6.12 0.61
N LYS A 183 -13.92 7.39 0.60
CA LYS A 183 -14.78 8.52 0.22
C LYS A 183 -14.74 8.71 -1.28
N MET A 184 -15.88 8.50 -1.94
CA MET A 184 -16.00 8.54 -3.40
C MET A 184 -17.41 8.91 -3.85
N GLY A 185 -17.52 9.35 -5.10
CA GLY A 185 -18.78 9.46 -5.83
C GLY A 185 -19.29 8.10 -6.32
N PRO A 186 -20.10 8.06 -7.39
CA PRO A 186 -20.50 6.82 -8.03
C PRO A 186 -19.30 5.93 -8.41
N PRO A 187 -19.39 4.60 -8.24
CA PRO A 187 -18.29 3.69 -8.62
C PRO A 187 -17.99 3.66 -10.12
N GLU A 188 -18.89 4.15 -10.93
CA GLU A 188 -18.75 4.31 -12.38
C GLU A 188 -17.95 5.54 -12.77
N ASP A 189 -17.65 6.44 -11.82
CA ASP A 189 -16.82 7.62 -12.07
C ASP A 189 -15.38 7.22 -12.45
N PRO A 190 -14.71 8.02 -13.29
CA PRO A 190 -13.30 7.79 -13.62
C PRO A 190 -12.42 7.80 -12.38
N ILE A 191 -11.43 6.91 -12.31
CA ILE A 191 -10.51 6.81 -11.16
C ILE A 191 -9.82 8.15 -10.80
N PRO A 192 -9.51 9.09 -11.73
CA PRO A 192 -8.95 10.39 -11.38
C PRO A 192 -9.88 11.30 -10.57
N SER A 193 -11.18 11.00 -10.47
CA SER A 193 -12.11 11.74 -9.61
C SER A 193 -11.83 11.56 -8.13
N LEU A 194 -11.10 10.51 -7.76
CA LEU A 194 -10.70 10.25 -6.38
C LEU A 194 -9.54 11.15 -5.95
N SER A 195 -9.58 11.58 -4.69
CA SER A 195 -8.43 12.21 -4.05
C SER A 195 -7.26 11.24 -3.98
N GLY A 196 -6.03 11.78 -3.88
CA GLY A 196 -4.84 10.95 -3.81
C GLY A 196 -4.83 9.91 -2.68
N GLY A 197 -5.53 10.14 -1.59
CA GLY A 197 -5.64 9.17 -0.48
C GLY A 197 -6.66 8.04 -0.72
N ASN A 198 -7.64 8.29 -1.59
CA ASN A 198 -8.70 7.30 -1.91
C ASN A 198 -8.42 6.49 -3.18
N GLN A 199 -7.39 6.84 -3.95
CA GLN A 199 -6.87 6.05 -5.06
C GLN A 199 -6.03 4.90 -4.55
#